data_ab5f337802ac0666d0a8c34650fd017d
#
_entry.id   ab5f337802ac0666d0a8c34650fd017d
#
_cell.length_a   1.000
_cell.length_b   1.000
_cell.length_c   1.000
_cell.angle_alpha   90.00
_cell.angle_beta   90.00
_cell.angle_gamma   90.00
#
_symmetry.space_group_name_H-M   'P 1'
#
loop_
_entity.id
_entity.type
_entity.pdbx_description
1 polymer ?
#
loop_
_entity_poly.entity_id
_entity_poly.type
_entity_poly.pdbx_seq_one_letter_code
_entity_poly.pdbx_strand_id
1 'polypeptide(L)'
;TVGSSSKNSKVTVVPKNVTIKAATLSGTTAKVTWKKVKGVKGYYVYKSTNANSGFKKVATVKGAKKTSATIKNLASGTTYFKVKAFGKSGKKTITSKKYSKAVSVKVWKLVWSDEFNGSSLDMNNWTYETGTGDGGWGNQEWQTYTAGDNAKVENGNLVIIPRMEWKNGNNAPSKVTSTRIITKNKKTFKYGKMEIRAKAAGGKGTWSAGWMLGDGT
;
A
#
# COMPACT_ATOMS: atom_id res chain seq x y z
N THR A 1 36.13 66.09 -18.27
CA THR A 1 34.88 65.29 -18.15
C THR A 1 35.23 63.84 -17.93
N VAL A 2 35.13 63.38 -16.67
CA VAL A 2 35.36 61.98 -16.30
C VAL A 2 34.04 61.23 -16.54
N GLY A 3 34.00 60.40 -17.56
CA GLY A 3 32.83 59.54 -17.84
C GLY A 3 32.69 58.43 -16.78
N SER A 4 31.68 58.52 -15.93
CA SER A 4 31.29 57.46 -14.98
C SER A 4 30.65 56.32 -15.75
N SER A 5 31.38 55.23 -15.97
CA SER A 5 30.85 53.98 -16.52
C SER A 5 30.20 53.19 -15.40
N SER A 6 28.87 53.29 -15.23
CA SER A 6 28.10 52.44 -14.33
C SER A 6 27.98 51.03 -14.93
N LYS A 7 28.83 50.10 -14.47
CA LYS A 7 28.67 48.67 -14.74
C LYS A 7 27.39 48.16 -14.06
N ASN A 8 26.29 48.05 -14.79
CA ASN A 8 25.09 47.34 -14.36
C ASN A 8 25.42 45.84 -14.13
N SER A 9 25.81 45.48 -12.94
CA SER A 9 25.98 44.06 -12.60
C SER A 9 24.62 43.40 -12.50
N LYS A 10 24.28 42.53 -13.46
CA LYS A 10 23.07 41.72 -13.42
C LYS A 10 23.13 40.77 -12.23
N VAL A 11 22.39 41.07 -11.17
CA VAL A 11 22.24 40.19 -10.02
C VAL A 11 21.51 38.92 -10.45
N THR A 12 22.22 37.80 -10.40
CA THR A 12 21.62 36.48 -10.69
C THR A 12 20.85 36.00 -9.47
N VAL A 13 19.52 36.03 -9.52
CA VAL A 13 18.66 35.55 -8.44
C VAL A 13 18.52 34.04 -8.54
N VAL A 14 19.19 33.30 -7.66
CA VAL A 14 19.08 31.85 -7.57
C VAL A 14 17.74 31.49 -6.91
N PRO A 15 16.91 30.57 -7.51
CA PRO A 15 15.66 30.13 -6.90
C PRO A 15 15.84 29.59 -5.49
N LYS A 16 14.92 29.92 -4.57
CA LYS A 16 14.88 29.31 -3.24
C LYS A 16 14.64 27.80 -3.35
N ASN A 17 15.09 27.06 -2.34
CA ASN A 17 14.86 25.61 -2.26
C ASN A 17 13.34 25.32 -2.15
N VAL A 18 12.92 24.20 -2.71
CA VAL A 18 11.54 23.76 -2.68
C VAL A 18 11.25 23.03 -1.37
N THR A 19 10.10 23.30 -0.77
CA THR A 19 9.55 22.48 0.32
C THR A 19 8.52 21.53 -0.31
N ILE A 20 8.84 20.25 -0.38
CA ILE A 20 7.90 19.22 -0.79
C ILE A 20 6.86 19.01 0.31
N LYS A 21 5.60 18.76 -0.05
CA LYS A 21 4.51 18.52 0.90
C LYS A 21 4.30 17.02 1.10
N ALA A 22 3.99 16.31 0.02
CA ALA A 22 3.66 14.90 0.05
C ALA A 22 3.88 14.24 -1.31
N ALA A 23 3.97 12.92 -1.30
CA ALA A 23 3.71 12.06 -2.43
C ALA A 23 2.59 11.09 -2.04
N THR A 24 1.53 11.02 -2.86
CA THR A 24 0.43 10.07 -2.70
C THR A 24 0.44 9.08 -3.84
N LEU A 25 -0.02 7.85 -3.59
CA LEU A 25 0.00 6.75 -4.55
C LEU A 25 -1.42 6.29 -4.85
N SER A 26 -1.70 6.04 -6.14
CA SER A 26 -2.88 5.33 -6.62
C SER A 26 -2.42 4.33 -7.68
N GLY A 27 -2.56 3.03 -7.39
CA GLY A 27 -1.97 1.96 -8.20
C GLY A 27 -0.46 2.15 -8.36
N THR A 28 0.02 2.31 -9.60
CA THR A 28 1.42 2.60 -9.93
C THR A 28 1.69 4.08 -10.23
N THR A 29 0.73 4.96 -9.89
CA THR A 29 0.82 6.40 -10.21
C THR A 29 1.00 7.22 -8.93
N ALA A 30 2.09 7.99 -8.85
CA ALA A 30 2.32 8.92 -7.75
C ALA A 30 1.96 10.35 -8.15
N LYS A 31 1.28 11.07 -7.24
CA LYS A 31 1.10 12.53 -7.29
C LYS A 31 2.01 13.18 -6.26
N VAL A 32 2.99 13.92 -6.73
CA VAL A 32 3.96 14.65 -5.88
C VAL A 32 3.54 16.11 -5.80
N THR A 33 3.49 16.68 -4.60
CA THR A 33 3.07 18.07 -4.35
C THR A 33 4.10 18.84 -3.53
N TRP A 34 4.17 20.16 -3.75
CA TRP A 34 5.12 21.05 -3.05
C TRP A 34 4.56 22.44 -2.80
N LYS A 35 5.26 23.23 -1.96
CA LYS A 35 4.93 24.64 -1.73
C LYS A 35 5.43 25.48 -2.90
N LYS A 36 4.60 26.47 -3.32
CA LYS A 36 4.97 27.45 -4.35
C LYS A 36 6.24 28.21 -3.96
N VAL A 37 7.13 28.40 -4.92
CA VAL A 37 8.30 29.29 -4.80
C VAL A 37 8.04 30.53 -5.66
N LYS A 38 8.21 31.72 -5.09
CA LYS A 38 8.04 32.99 -5.83
C LYS A 38 9.20 33.21 -6.82
N GLY A 39 8.93 33.86 -7.94
CA GLY A 39 9.95 34.30 -8.90
C GLY A 39 10.57 33.21 -9.78
N VAL A 40 10.04 31.96 -9.75
CA VAL A 40 10.54 30.85 -10.57
C VAL A 40 9.77 30.68 -11.88
N LYS A 41 10.37 30.03 -12.85
CA LYS A 41 9.74 29.66 -14.12
C LYS A 41 9.08 28.28 -14.07
N GLY A 42 9.44 27.45 -13.06
CA GLY A 42 8.87 26.13 -12.86
C GLY A 42 9.70 25.26 -11.94
N TYR A 43 9.47 23.93 -12.07
CA TYR A 43 10.04 22.92 -11.19
C TYR A 43 10.50 21.70 -11.99
N TYR A 44 11.56 21.09 -11.55
CA TYR A 44 12.03 19.78 -11.97
C TYR A 44 11.73 18.76 -10.88
N VAL A 45 11.09 17.67 -11.24
CA VAL A 45 10.84 16.53 -10.34
C VAL A 45 11.84 15.43 -10.67
N TYR A 46 12.42 14.87 -9.64
CA TYR A 46 13.42 13.80 -9.71
C TYR A 46 12.91 12.59 -8.94
N LYS A 47 13.25 11.39 -9.40
CA LYS A 47 12.99 10.14 -8.69
C LYS A 47 14.25 9.29 -8.55
N SER A 48 14.27 8.44 -7.53
CA SER A 48 15.28 7.41 -7.29
C SER A 48 14.68 6.25 -6.51
N THR A 49 15.27 5.07 -6.60
CA THR A 49 15.01 3.94 -5.70
C THR A 49 15.84 4.01 -4.41
N ASN A 50 16.83 4.92 -4.35
CA ASN A 50 17.65 5.19 -3.17
C ASN A 50 17.29 6.57 -2.58
N ALA A 51 17.14 6.64 -1.26
CA ALA A 51 16.76 7.87 -0.55
C ALA A 51 17.77 9.02 -0.72
N ASN A 52 19.06 8.69 -0.86
CA ASN A 52 20.14 9.65 -0.78
C ASN A 52 20.79 9.95 -2.14
N SER A 53 20.76 9.03 -3.09
CA SER A 53 21.52 9.10 -4.35
C SER A 53 20.71 8.67 -5.58
N GLY A 54 21.30 8.77 -6.77
CA GLY A 54 20.73 8.24 -8.02
C GLY A 54 19.50 8.98 -8.55
N PHE A 55 19.25 10.22 -8.12
CA PHE A 55 18.06 10.99 -8.53
C PHE A 55 18.13 11.40 -10.01
N LYS A 56 17.25 10.84 -10.83
CA LYS A 56 17.05 11.20 -12.25
C LYS A 56 15.84 12.10 -12.43
N LYS A 57 15.96 13.12 -13.29
CA LYS A 57 14.84 14.01 -13.62
C LYS A 57 13.77 13.25 -14.40
N VAL A 58 12.52 13.29 -13.93
CA VAL A 58 11.38 12.59 -14.54
C VAL A 58 10.25 13.50 -14.98
N ALA A 59 10.22 14.75 -14.50
CA ALA A 59 9.24 15.72 -14.99
C ALA A 59 9.77 17.15 -14.96
N THR A 60 9.26 17.96 -15.90
CA THR A 60 9.42 19.42 -15.94
C THR A 60 8.05 20.05 -15.85
N VAL A 61 7.79 20.80 -14.79
CA VAL A 61 6.54 21.51 -14.56
C VAL A 61 6.77 23.00 -14.82
N LYS A 62 6.30 23.50 -15.97
CA LYS A 62 6.41 24.93 -16.33
C LYS A 62 5.34 25.75 -15.61
N GLY A 63 5.73 26.88 -15.03
CA GLY A 63 4.87 27.82 -14.30
C GLY A 63 5.00 27.73 -12.78
N ALA A 64 5.25 28.88 -12.13
CA ALA A 64 5.42 29.00 -10.69
C ALA A 64 4.19 28.60 -9.87
N LYS A 65 2.99 28.71 -10.45
CA LYS A 65 1.72 28.38 -9.77
C LYS A 65 1.42 26.88 -9.79
N LYS A 66 2.00 26.10 -10.72
CA LYS A 66 1.83 24.63 -10.80
C LYS A 66 2.71 23.95 -9.78
N THR A 67 2.12 23.39 -8.74
CA THR A 67 2.82 22.84 -7.56
C THR A 67 2.60 21.36 -7.36
N SER A 68 2.30 20.64 -8.44
CA SER A 68 2.18 19.18 -8.44
C SER A 68 2.68 18.56 -9.75
N ALA A 69 3.04 17.29 -9.69
CA ALA A 69 3.33 16.45 -10.85
C ALA A 69 2.78 15.05 -10.60
N THR A 70 2.29 14.43 -11.69
CA THR A 70 1.86 13.04 -11.71
C THR A 70 2.91 12.21 -12.41
N ILE A 71 3.42 11.18 -11.74
CA ILE A 71 4.43 10.25 -12.25
C ILE A 71 3.79 8.87 -12.34
N LYS A 72 3.63 8.38 -13.55
CA LYS A 72 2.97 7.10 -13.86
C LYS A 72 3.99 5.95 -13.95
N ASN A 73 3.48 4.72 -13.99
CA ASN A 73 4.24 3.50 -14.27
C ASN A 73 5.43 3.32 -13.32
N LEU A 74 5.20 3.51 -12.03
CA LEU A 74 6.20 3.19 -11.03
C LEU A 74 6.34 1.67 -10.90
N ALA A 75 7.58 1.21 -10.90
CA ALA A 75 7.90 -0.18 -10.60
C ALA A 75 7.55 -0.51 -9.13
N SER A 76 7.36 -1.79 -8.84
CA SER A 76 7.22 -2.27 -7.47
C SER A 76 8.45 -1.90 -6.62
N GLY A 77 8.22 -1.65 -5.34
CA GLY A 77 9.24 -1.18 -4.42
C GLY A 77 9.07 0.28 -4.04
N THR A 78 10.05 0.82 -3.32
CA THR A 78 10.03 2.20 -2.82
C THR A 78 10.62 3.15 -3.86
N THR A 79 9.89 4.19 -4.20
CA THR A 79 10.36 5.31 -5.03
C THR A 79 10.40 6.59 -4.21
N TYR A 80 11.54 7.26 -4.22
CA TYR A 80 11.78 8.54 -3.57
C TYR A 80 11.70 9.67 -4.59
N PHE A 81 11.13 10.81 -4.17
CA PHE A 81 11.00 12.00 -4.99
C PHE A 81 11.68 13.19 -4.33
N LYS A 82 12.36 14.01 -5.14
CA LYS A 82 12.89 15.32 -4.79
C LYS A 82 12.50 16.34 -5.84
N VAL A 83 12.43 17.61 -5.47
CA VAL A 83 12.06 18.70 -6.37
C VAL A 83 13.09 19.83 -6.30
N LYS A 84 13.42 20.40 -7.46
CA LYS A 84 14.16 21.67 -7.59
C LYS A 84 13.32 22.72 -8.30
N ALA A 85 13.39 23.95 -7.88
CA ALA A 85 12.87 25.07 -8.63
C ALA A 85 13.86 25.50 -9.70
N PHE A 86 13.37 25.98 -10.85
CA PHE A 86 14.21 26.60 -11.88
C PHE A 86 13.72 27.98 -12.28
N GLY A 87 14.65 28.83 -12.67
CA GLY A 87 14.45 30.17 -13.20
C GLY A 87 15.33 30.43 -14.41
N LYS A 88 15.34 31.67 -14.85
CA LYS A 88 16.21 32.16 -15.91
C LYS A 88 17.06 33.31 -15.42
N SER A 89 18.31 33.36 -15.85
CA SER A 89 19.21 34.50 -15.74
C SER A 89 19.75 34.77 -17.14
N GLY A 90 19.13 35.73 -17.85
CA GLY A 90 19.32 35.87 -19.29
C GLY A 90 18.88 34.61 -20.03
N LYS A 91 19.70 34.12 -20.92
CA LYS A 91 19.47 32.87 -21.66
C LYS A 91 19.71 31.59 -20.83
N LYS A 92 20.47 31.68 -19.71
CA LYS A 92 20.85 30.52 -18.89
C LYS A 92 19.75 30.09 -17.93
N THR A 93 19.48 28.77 -17.85
CA THR A 93 18.62 28.20 -16.81
C THR A 93 19.40 28.00 -15.54
N ILE A 94 18.86 28.49 -14.42
CA ILE A 94 19.40 28.33 -13.08
C ILE A 94 18.42 27.55 -12.22
N THR A 95 18.92 26.77 -11.26
CA THR A 95 18.09 25.95 -10.34
C THR A 95 18.36 26.31 -8.89
N SER A 96 17.46 25.94 -7.99
CA SER A 96 17.72 26.02 -6.56
C SER A 96 19.00 25.24 -6.20
N LYS A 97 19.78 25.77 -5.24
CA LYS A 97 21.07 25.18 -4.84
C LYS A 97 20.90 23.72 -4.37
N LYS A 98 19.93 23.46 -3.48
CA LYS A 98 19.68 22.14 -2.93
C LYS A 98 18.37 21.55 -3.49
N TYR A 99 18.26 20.23 -3.46
CA TYR A 99 16.97 19.52 -3.61
C TYR A 99 16.07 19.81 -2.41
N SER A 100 14.77 19.56 -2.57
CA SER A 100 13.88 19.39 -1.43
C SER A 100 14.33 18.20 -0.57
N LYS A 101 13.79 18.07 0.66
CA LYS A 101 13.78 16.78 1.36
C LYS A 101 13.13 15.72 0.46
N ALA A 102 13.51 14.46 0.63
CA ALA A 102 12.87 13.36 -0.08
C ALA A 102 11.52 13.03 0.56
N VAL A 103 10.57 12.65 -0.28
CA VAL A 103 9.35 11.93 0.11
C VAL A 103 9.28 10.65 -0.70
N SER A 104 8.59 9.62 -0.21
CA SER A 104 8.53 8.33 -0.88
C SER A 104 7.11 7.79 -0.98
N VAL A 105 6.93 6.89 -1.93
CA VAL A 105 5.79 5.99 -2.05
C VAL A 105 6.31 4.56 -2.24
N LYS A 106 5.50 3.56 -1.87
CA LYS A 106 5.83 2.15 -2.07
C LYS A 106 4.74 1.48 -2.90
N VAL A 107 5.11 1.01 -4.10
CA VAL A 107 4.27 0.16 -4.94
C VAL A 107 4.45 -1.28 -4.50
N TRP A 108 3.38 -1.92 -4.09
CA TRP A 108 3.38 -3.33 -3.72
C TRP A 108 3.28 -4.19 -4.99
N LYS A 109 4.01 -5.30 -5.03
CA LYS A 109 3.86 -6.34 -6.04
C LYS A 109 2.93 -7.40 -5.46
N LEU A 110 1.85 -7.75 -6.18
CA LEU A 110 1.04 -8.90 -5.84
C LEU A 110 1.92 -10.15 -6.02
N VAL A 111 2.05 -10.96 -4.99
CA VAL A 111 2.83 -12.20 -5.00
C VAL A 111 1.96 -13.43 -4.95
N TRP A 112 0.78 -13.30 -4.37
CA TRP A 112 -0.25 -14.33 -4.31
C TRP A 112 -1.60 -13.69 -4.01
N SER A 113 -2.67 -14.25 -4.57
CA SER A 113 -4.06 -13.99 -4.19
C SER A 113 -4.89 -15.24 -4.41
N ASP A 114 -5.98 -15.37 -3.68
CA ASP A 114 -7.07 -16.26 -4.00
C ASP A 114 -8.35 -15.43 -4.04
N GLU A 115 -8.95 -15.37 -5.22
CA GLU A 115 -10.19 -14.64 -5.48
C GLU A 115 -11.40 -15.59 -5.46
N PHE A 116 -11.18 -16.88 -5.12
CA PHE A 116 -12.21 -17.92 -5.03
C PHE A 116 -13.13 -18.00 -6.26
N ASN A 117 -12.54 -17.89 -7.46
CA ASN A 117 -13.25 -17.91 -8.74
C ASN A 117 -13.65 -19.32 -9.21
N GLY A 118 -13.19 -20.36 -8.54
CA GLY A 118 -13.52 -21.76 -8.83
C GLY A 118 -14.90 -22.15 -8.29
N SER A 119 -15.20 -23.45 -8.35
CA SER A 119 -16.40 -24.09 -7.78
C SER A 119 -16.13 -24.78 -6.43
N SER A 120 -14.87 -24.86 -6.03
CA SER A 120 -14.42 -25.49 -4.78
C SER A 120 -13.16 -24.80 -4.25
N LEU A 121 -12.81 -25.06 -3.00
CA LEU A 121 -11.56 -24.59 -2.40
C LEU A 121 -10.37 -25.25 -3.11
N ASP A 122 -9.40 -24.44 -3.51
CA ASP A 122 -8.17 -24.95 -4.11
C ASP A 122 -7.27 -25.59 -3.05
N MET A 123 -7.28 -26.91 -2.99
CA MET A 123 -6.50 -27.69 -2.03
C MET A 123 -5.00 -27.63 -2.27
N ASN A 124 -4.50 -27.05 -3.37
CA ASN A 124 -3.09 -26.73 -3.54
C ASN A 124 -2.65 -25.50 -2.72
N ASN A 125 -3.58 -24.64 -2.37
CA ASN A 125 -3.35 -23.42 -1.59
C ASN A 125 -3.81 -23.57 -0.14
N TRP A 126 -4.86 -24.34 0.11
CA TRP A 126 -5.54 -24.42 1.39
C TRP A 126 -5.55 -25.84 1.98
N THR A 127 -5.70 -25.92 3.27
CA THR A 127 -5.93 -27.16 4.03
C THR A 127 -7.04 -26.89 5.04
N TYR A 128 -7.98 -27.82 5.16
CA TYR A 128 -8.93 -27.79 6.28
C TYR A 128 -8.24 -28.27 7.56
N GLU A 129 -8.39 -27.53 8.64
CA GLU A 129 -8.18 -28.04 9.97
C GLU A 129 -9.53 -28.53 10.52
N THR A 130 -9.55 -29.69 11.15
CA THR A 130 -10.77 -30.35 11.59
C THR A 130 -10.75 -30.69 13.07
N GLY A 131 -11.93 -30.94 13.64
CA GLY A 131 -12.08 -31.28 15.05
C GLY A 131 -12.15 -30.05 15.97
N THR A 132 -11.83 -30.27 17.24
CA THR A 132 -11.94 -29.26 18.30
C THR A 132 -10.60 -28.66 18.70
N GLY A 133 -9.48 -29.20 18.18
CA GLY A 133 -8.13 -28.80 18.58
C GLY A 133 -7.84 -29.02 20.07
N ASP A 134 -6.59 -28.82 20.46
CA ASP A 134 -6.20 -28.92 21.86
C ASP A 134 -6.72 -27.70 22.64
N GLY A 135 -7.46 -27.95 23.73
CA GLY A 135 -8.05 -26.92 24.57
C GLY A 135 -9.00 -25.96 23.79
N GLY A 136 -9.76 -26.49 22.81
CA GLY A 136 -10.61 -25.66 21.95
C GLY A 136 -9.79 -24.64 21.17
N TRP A 137 -8.75 -25.09 20.48
CA TRP A 137 -7.81 -24.25 19.70
C TRP A 137 -7.12 -23.15 20.54
N GLY A 138 -6.98 -23.36 21.85
CA GLY A 138 -6.41 -22.40 22.80
C GLY A 138 -7.35 -21.26 23.22
N ASN A 139 -8.60 -21.23 22.71
CA ASN A 139 -9.58 -20.17 22.97
C ASN A 139 -10.87 -20.70 23.64
N GLN A 140 -10.91 -21.99 23.99
CA GLN A 140 -12.14 -22.65 24.48
C GLN A 140 -13.30 -22.53 23.46
N GLU A 141 -12.98 -22.66 22.17
CA GLU A 141 -13.95 -22.58 21.08
C GLU A 141 -14.94 -23.75 21.16
N TRP A 142 -16.20 -23.48 20.95
CA TRP A 142 -17.28 -24.48 21.08
C TRP A 142 -17.49 -25.32 19.83
N GLN A 143 -17.13 -24.79 18.67
CA GLN A 143 -17.39 -25.43 17.40
C GLN A 143 -16.41 -26.56 17.10
N THR A 144 -16.94 -27.57 16.42
CA THR A 144 -16.13 -28.56 15.71
C THR A 144 -15.91 -28.08 14.27
N TYR A 145 -14.69 -28.00 13.81
CA TYR A 145 -14.40 -27.67 12.44
C TYR A 145 -14.49 -28.89 11.53
N THR A 146 -15.08 -28.72 10.32
CA THR A 146 -15.31 -29.77 9.35
C THR A 146 -14.53 -29.54 8.06
N ALA A 147 -14.29 -30.61 7.32
CA ALA A 147 -13.59 -30.58 6.04
C ALA A 147 -14.59 -30.34 4.88
N GLY A 148 -15.09 -29.12 4.74
CA GLY A 148 -15.90 -28.71 3.60
C GLY A 148 -17.40 -28.63 3.84
N ASP A 149 -17.98 -29.32 4.83
CA ASP A 149 -19.44 -29.28 5.08
C ASP A 149 -19.94 -27.87 5.47
N ASN A 150 -19.07 -27.09 6.07
CA ASN A 150 -19.36 -25.73 6.51
C ASN A 150 -18.72 -24.65 5.61
N ALA A 151 -18.23 -25.01 4.42
CA ALA A 151 -17.64 -24.08 3.48
C ALA A 151 -18.05 -24.39 2.05
N LYS A 152 -18.22 -23.36 1.24
CA LYS A 152 -18.38 -23.45 -0.21
C LYS A 152 -17.70 -22.30 -0.92
N VAL A 153 -17.34 -22.53 -2.17
CA VAL A 153 -16.84 -21.47 -3.06
C VAL A 153 -17.95 -21.20 -4.09
N GLU A 154 -18.42 -19.96 -4.10
CA GLU A 154 -19.46 -19.54 -5.03
C GLU A 154 -19.35 -18.04 -5.34
N ASN A 155 -19.65 -17.66 -6.56
CA ASN A 155 -19.72 -16.25 -7.01
C ASN A 155 -18.47 -15.43 -6.65
N GLY A 156 -17.26 -16.04 -6.75
CA GLY A 156 -16.01 -15.39 -6.42
C GLY A 156 -15.83 -15.14 -4.90
N ASN A 157 -16.41 -15.98 -4.08
CA ASN A 157 -16.28 -15.89 -2.63
C ASN A 157 -16.09 -17.26 -1.99
N LEU A 158 -15.27 -17.31 -0.95
CA LEU A 158 -15.33 -18.37 0.04
C LEU A 158 -16.44 -18.02 1.04
N VAL A 159 -17.44 -18.89 1.17
CA VAL A 159 -18.54 -18.74 2.11
C VAL A 159 -18.40 -19.77 3.23
N ILE A 160 -18.17 -19.28 4.45
CA ILE A 160 -18.13 -20.11 5.67
C ILE A 160 -19.50 -20.06 6.33
N ILE A 161 -20.08 -21.23 6.57
CA ILE A 161 -21.45 -21.40 7.04
C ILE A 161 -21.46 -22.10 8.39
N PRO A 162 -21.40 -21.36 9.52
CA PRO A 162 -21.54 -21.97 10.82
C PRO A 162 -22.96 -22.55 10.96
N ARG A 163 -23.06 -23.72 11.60
CA ARG A 163 -24.34 -24.41 11.87
C ARG A 163 -24.47 -24.71 13.33
N MET A 164 -25.69 -24.61 13.83
CA MET A 164 -26.02 -24.89 15.23
C MET A 164 -27.18 -25.87 15.26
N GLU A 165 -27.05 -26.91 16.06
CA GLU A 165 -28.13 -27.85 16.38
C GLU A 165 -28.59 -27.62 17.81
N TRP A 166 -29.89 -27.55 18.03
CA TRP A 166 -30.53 -27.36 19.32
C TRP A 166 -31.30 -28.59 19.74
N LYS A 167 -31.19 -29.02 20.97
CA LYS A 167 -32.08 -30.00 21.57
C LYS A 167 -33.17 -29.29 22.34
N ASN A 168 -34.41 -29.79 22.24
CA ASN A 168 -35.55 -29.22 22.95
C ASN A 168 -35.23 -29.08 24.44
N GLY A 169 -35.57 -27.94 25.02
CA GLY A 169 -35.38 -27.64 26.43
C GLY A 169 -33.97 -27.12 26.85
N ASN A 170 -33.04 -26.97 25.90
CA ASN A 170 -31.71 -26.47 26.19
C ASN A 170 -31.57 -24.96 25.92
N ASN A 171 -30.87 -24.25 26.83
CA ASN A 171 -30.54 -22.82 26.66
C ASN A 171 -29.26 -22.59 25.82
N ALA A 172 -28.58 -23.65 25.36
CA ALA A 172 -27.41 -23.61 24.55
C ALA A 172 -27.48 -24.64 23.40
N PRO A 173 -26.82 -24.41 22.25
CA PRO A 173 -26.79 -25.38 21.18
C PRO A 173 -26.11 -26.68 21.65
N SER A 174 -26.63 -27.82 21.20
CA SER A 174 -26.04 -29.13 21.49
C SER A 174 -24.86 -29.45 20.60
N LYS A 175 -24.76 -28.79 19.44
CA LYS A 175 -23.67 -28.93 18.49
C LYS A 175 -23.47 -27.64 17.70
N VAL A 176 -22.23 -27.25 17.55
CA VAL A 176 -21.83 -26.11 16.70
C VAL A 176 -20.77 -26.60 15.74
N THR A 177 -20.91 -26.32 14.46
CA THR A 177 -19.90 -26.65 13.44
C THR A 177 -19.54 -25.42 12.62
N SER A 178 -18.31 -25.37 12.11
CA SER A 178 -17.80 -24.30 11.28
C SER A 178 -16.66 -24.78 10.41
N THR A 179 -15.95 -23.86 9.76
CA THR A 179 -14.78 -24.16 8.93
C THR A 179 -13.57 -23.34 9.39
N ARG A 180 -12.42 -24.00 9.43
CA ARG A 180 -11.11 -23.40 9.60
C ARG A 180 -10.21 -23.87 8.47
N ILE A 181 -9.60 -22.93 7.74
CA ILE A 181 -8.68 -23.22 6.64
C ILE A 181 -7.36 -22.49 6.84
N ILE A 182 -6.29 -23.12 6.43
CA ILE A 182 -4.92 -22.59 6.56
C ILE A 182 -4.12 -22.79 5.29
N THR A 183 -3.07 -21.99 5.13
CA THR A 183 -2.10 -22.13 4.04
C THR A 183 -0.77 -22.77 4.47
N LYS A 184 -0.69 -23.30 5.71
CA LYS A 184 0.52 -23.91 6.26
C LYS A 184 1.11 -24.95 5.29
N ASN A 185 2.43 -24.92 5.09
CA ASN A 185 3.19 -25.77 4.16
C ASN A 185 2.82 -25.65 2.67
N LYS A 186 1.95 -24.69 2.31
CA LYS A 186 1.50 -24.43 0.93
C LYS A 186 1.85 -23.04 0.47
N LYS A 187 1.46 -22.01 1.23
CA LYS A 187 1.75 -20.60 0.95
C LYS A 187 2.22 -19.91 2.22
N THR A 188 3.48 -19.48 2.23
CA THR A 188 4.11 -18.74 3.32
C THR A 188 4.74 -17.46 2.79
N PHE A 189 4.77 -16.41 3.62
CA PHE A 189 5.29 -15.10 3.25
C PHE A 189 6.15 -14.54 4.38
N LYS A 190 7.39 -14.16 4.10
CA LYS A 190 8.29 -13.61 5.12
C LYS A 190 7.99 -12.16 5.45
N TYR A 191 7.73 -11.34 4.45
CA TYR A 191 7.41 -9.91 4.59
C TYR A 191 6.37 -9.52 3.56
N GLY A 192 5.55 -8.54 3.89
CA GLY A 192 4.56 -8.08 2.92
C GLY A 192 3.43 -7.27 3.53
N LYS A 193 2.38 -7.16 2.75
CA LYS A 193 1.09 -6.61 3.11
C LYS A 193 0.06 -7.67 2.77
N MET A 194 -0.74 -8.07 3.74
CA MET A 194 -1.91 -8.92 3.54
C MET A 194 -3.16 -8.04 3.48
N GLU A 195 -4.03 -8.32 2.53
CA GLU A 195 -5.34 -7.69 2.40
C GLU A 195 -6.40 -8.79 2.29
N ILE A 196 -7.37 -8.76 3.18
CA ILE A 196 -8.53 -9.66 3.19
C ILE A 196 -9.77 -8.81 2.99
N ARG A 197 -10.54 -9.12 1.94
CA ARG A 197 -11.87 -8.56 1.74
C ARG A 197 -12.88 -9.55 2.31
N ALA A 198 -13.53 -9.19 3.41
CA ALA A 198 -14.46 -10.07 4.09
C ALA A 198 -15.76 -9.35 4.45
N LYS A 199 -16.85 -10.11 4.47
CA LYS A 199 -18.10 -9.77 5.14
C LYS A 199 -18.18 -10.66 6.37
N ALA A 200 -17.91 -10.07 7.55
CA ALA A 200 -17.99 -10.80 8.80
C ALA A 200 -19.45 -11.20 9.11
N ALA A 201 -19.64 -12.35 9.72
CA ALA A 201 -20.91 -12.73 10.26
C ALA A 201 -21.32 -11.77 11.38
N GLY A 202 -22.59 -11.40 11.45
CA GLY A 202 -23.18 -10.63 12.52
C GLY A 202 -23.86 -11.53 13.54
N GLY A 203 -24.08 -11.01 14.76
CA GLY A 203 -24.80 -11.68 15.81
C GLY A 203 -23.95 -11.98 17.07
N LYS A 204 -24.65 -12.17 18.17
CA LYS A 204 -23.99 -12.48 19.47
C LYS A 204 -23.32 -13.85 19.39
N GLY A 205 -22.06 -13.94 19.79
CA GLY A 205 -21.27 -15.17 19.84
C GLY A 205 -20.59 -15.53 18.51
N THR A 206 -20.69 -14.69 17.45
CA THR A 206 -19.93 -14.90 16.21
C THR A 206 -18.53 -14.31 16.31
N TRP A 207 -17.53 -15.03 15.78
CA TRP A 207 -16.14 -14.62 15.74
C TRP A 207 -15.55 -14.96 14.37
N SER A 208 -15.59 -14.00 13.46
CA SER A 208 -14.96 -14.13 12.15
C SER A 208 -13.50 -13.68 12.25
N ALA A 209 -12.55 -14.53 11.87
CA ALA A 209 -11.13 -14.25 11.98
C ALA A 209 -10.38 -14.46 10.65
N GLY A 210 -9.54 -13.50 10.30
CA GLY A 210 -8.52 -13.62 9.25
C GLY A 210 -7.19 -13.16 9.82
N TRP A 211 -6.22 -14.07 10.00
CA TRP A 211 -4.98 -13.81 10.73
C TRP A 211 -3.81 -14.61 10.19
N MET A 212 -2.63 -14.37 10.70
CA MET A 212 -1.38 -15.04 10.31
C MET A 212 -0.67 -15.56 11.55
N LEU A 213 -0.01 -16.69 11.41
CA LEU A 213 0.87 -17.27 12.40
C LEU A 213 2.29 -17.37 11.84
N GLY A 214 3.30 -17.29 12.72
CA GLY A 214 4.69 -17.49 12.31
C GLY A 214 4.91 -18.91 11.79
N ASP A 215 5.72 -19.04 10.73
CA ASP A 215 6.13 -20.33 10.21
C ASP A 215 7.23 -20.89 11.12
N GLY A 216 7.02 -22.07 11.68
CA GLY A 216 7.95 -22.69 12.65
C GLY A 216 7.50 -22.66 14.11
N THR A 217 6.24 -22.29 14.38
CA THR A 217 5.60 -22.44 15.68
C THR A 217 4.64 -23.61 15.70
#